data_6bca319682eddf8d8975ac905dc652e0
#
_entry.id   6bca319682eddf8d8975ac905dc652e0
#
_cell.length_a   1.000
_cell.length_b   1.000
_cell.length_c   1.000
_cell.angle_alpha   90.00
_cell.angle_beta   90.00
_cell.angle_gamma   90.00
#
_symmetry.space_group_name_H-M   'P 1'
#
loop_
_entity.id
_entity.type
_entity.pdbx_description
1 polymer ?
#
loop_
_entity_poly.entity_id
_entity_poly.type
_entity_poly.pdbx_seq_one_letter_code
_entity_poly.pdbx_strand_id
1 'polypeptide(L)'
;MLFWRSASMEFVPQMLQSGNYSRVGSWQIPAQMIWTVIIAVGAWFLLNRTRFGAHVYLIGDNQESARLMGVNVSQRKILVFGLTGLAAALAGLIASLEQTYYWPTMGEGYLLNTLSSVFLGGTSVFGGTGTIYGTFVASFIIGAINAGIVAIGLSGFYTQLIYGLIIVLSVVIQTVVGKKIG
;
A
#
# COMPACT_ATOMS: atom_id res chain seq x y z
N MET A 1 -16.87 -25.77 -5.82
CA MET A 1 -16.47 -24.38 -6.13
C MET A 1 -17.58 -23.34 -5.95
N LEU A 2 -18.84 -23.67 -6.14
CA LEU A 2 -19.99 -22.75 -5.92
C LEU A 2 -20.27 -22.46 -4.43
N PHE A 3 -19.92 -23.36 -3.53
CA PHE A 3 -20.21 -23.24 -2.10
C PHE A 3 -19.39 -22.13 -1.39
N TRP A 4 -18.17 -21.87 -1.84
CA TRP A 4 -17.32 -20.80 -1.29
C TRP A 4 -17.77 -19.40 -1.72
N ARG A 5 -18.42 -19.30 -2.87
CA ARG A 5 -18.92 -18.02 -3.38
C ARG A 5 -20.16 -17.52 -2.62
N SER A 6 -21.02 -18.43 -2.21
CA SER A 6 -22.23 -18.05 -1.43
C SER A 6 -21.87 -17.67 0.02
N ALA A 7 -20.97 -18.41 0.66
CA ALA A 7 -20.57 -18.15 2.03
C ALA A 7 -19.79 -16.83 2.19
N SER A 8 -18.94 -16.46 1.22
CA SER A 8 -18.20 -15.21 1.26
C SER A 8 -19.07 -13.97 0.98
N MET A 9 -20.15 -14.13 0.21
CA MET A 9 -21.05 -13.01 -0.09
C MET A 9 -22.00 -12.66 1.07
N GLU A 10 -22.34 -13.62 1.93
CA GLU A 10 -23.21 -13.35 3.08
C GLU A 10 -22.48 -12.64 4.24
N PHE A 11 -21.17 -12.84 4.37
CA PHE A 11 -20.36 -12.27 5.46
C PHE A 11 -19.79 -10.88 5.17
N VAL A 12 -19.78 -10.45 3.91
CA VAL A 12 -19.24 -9.15 3.53
C VAL A 12 -20.38 -8.15 3.40
N PRO A 13 -20.34 -7.03 4.15
CA PRO A 13 -21.32 -5.97 4.00
C PRO A 13 -21.44 -5.57 2.53
N GLN A 14 -22.66 -5.39 2.05
CA GLN A 14 -22.96 -5.00 0.66
C GLN A 14 -22.16 -3.77 0.18
N MET A 15 -21.67 -2.96 1.11
CA MET A 15 -20.80 -1.80 0.85
C MET A 15 -19.42 -2.17 0.29
N LEU A 16 -18.97 -3.42 0.45
CA LEU A 16 -17.68 -3.90 -0.06
C LEU A 16 -17.82 -4.64 -1.39
N GLN A 17 -19.04 -4.88 -1.86
CA GLN A 17 -19.24 -5.53 -3.15
C GLN A 17 -18.89 -4.57 -4.29
N SER A 18 -18.13 -5.08 -5.25
CA SER A 18 -17.77 -4.34 -6.45
C SER A 18 -19.02 -3.85 -7.20
N GLY A 19 -19.01 -2.61 -7.61
CA GLY A 19 -20.10 -1.99 -8.34
C GLY A 19 -21.19 -1.35 -7.46
N ASN A 20 -21.13 -1.49 -6.13
CA ASN A 20 -22.03 -0.76 -5.25
C ASN A 20 -21.46 0.63 -4.95
N TYR A 21 -21.95 1.62 -5.67
CA TYR A 21 -21.69 3.02 -5.41
C TYR A 21 -22.59 3.51 -4.29
N SER A 22 -22.03 3.96 -3.18
CA SER A 22 -22.80 4.72 -2.20
C SER A 22 -23.09 6.10 -2.79
N ARG A 23 -24.38 6.44 -2.91
CA ARG A 23 -24.79 7.79 -3.33
C ARG A 23 -24.59 8.75 -2.17
N VAL A 24 -23.66 9.67 -2.32
CA VAL A 24 -23.53 10.84 -1.46
C VAL A 24 -24.01 12.04 -2.29
N GLY A 25 -25.25 12.39 -2.16
CA GLY A 25 -25.91 13.41 -3.00
C GLY A 25 -26.06 12.94 -4.46
N SER A 26 -25.66 13.80 -5.42
CA SER A 26 -25.67 13.46 -6.87
C SER A 26 -24.38 12.75 -7.35
N TRP A 27 -23.40 12.51 -6.46
CA TRP A 27 -22.11 11.92 -6.80
C TRP A 27 -22.11 10.43 -6.51
N GLN A 28 -21.69 9.63 -7.47
CA GLN A 28 -21.46 8.19 -7.30
C GLN A 28 -20.03 7.98 -6.83
N ILE A 29 -19.83 7.78 -5.53
CA ILE A 29 -18.50 7.51 -4.96
C ILE A 29 -18.34 5.99 -4.82
N PRO A 30 -17.27 5.40 -5.39
CA PRO A 30 -16.97 3.98 -5.18
C PRO A 30 -16.76 3.70 -3.69
N ALA A 31 -17.44 2.70 -3.14
CA ALA A 31 -17.31 2.32 -1.73
C ALA A 31 -15.85 2.01 -1.33
N GLN A 32 -15.07 1.46 -2.26
CA GLN A 32 -13.64 1.19 -2.09
C GLN A 32 -12.83 2.46 -1.78
N MET A 33 -13.20 3.60 -2.37
CA MET A 33 -12.52 4.88 -2.13
C MET A 33 -12.67 5.33 -0.67
N ILE A 34 -13.84 5.11 -0.09
CA ILE A 34 -14.13 5.41 1.32
C ILE A 34 -13.26 4.53 2.23
N TRP A 35 -13.19 3.22 1.96
CA TRP A 35 -12.35 2.30 2.73
C TRP A 35 -10.87 2.63 2.62
N THR A 36 -10.40 2.99 1.44
CA THR A 36 -9.01 3.41 1.24
C THR A 36 -8.65 4.63 2.06
N VAL A 37 -9.53 5.64 2.11
CA VAL A 37 -9.33 6.85 2.93
C VAL A 37 -9.34 6.51 4.42
N ILE A 38 -10.27 5.69 4.89
CA ILE A 38 -10.34 5.26 6.30
C ILE A 38 -9.06 4.54 6.71
N ILE A 39 -8.58 3.60 5.90
CA ILE A 39 -7.35 2.85 6.16
C ILE A 39 -6.14 3.79 6.13
N ALA A 40 -6.05 4.72 5.18
CA ALA A 40 -4.96 5.68 5.08
C ALA A 40 -4.91 6.62 6.30
N VAL A 41 -6.06 7.13 6.75
CA VAL A 41 -6.17 7.96 7.96
C VAL A 41 -5.80 7.16 9.21
N GLY A 42 -6.28 5.92 9.32
CA GLY A 42 -5.93 5.02 10.42
C GLY A 42 -4.43 4.72 10.49
N ALA A 43 -3.82 4.41 9.35
CA ALA A 43 -2.38 4.17 9.25
C ALA A 43 -1.58 5.44 9.57
N TRP A 44 -2.02 6.59 9.06
CA TRP A 44 -1.40 7.88 9.40
C TRP A 44 -1.44 8.16 10.90
N PHE A 45 -2.60 7.98 11.53
CA PHE A 45 -2.75 8.16 12.97
C PHE A 45 -1.83 7.20 13.75
N LEU A 46 -1.81 5.92 13.35
CA LEU A 46 -0.98 4.89 13.98
C LEU A 46 0.52 5.22 13.90
N LEU A 47 1.01 5.70 12.75
CA LEU A 47 2.44 6.00 12.57
C LEU A 47 2.84 7.36 13.12
N ASN A 48 1.99 8.41 13.01
CA ASN A 48 2.39 9.75 13.38
C ASN A 48 1.96 10.19 14.79
N ARG A 49 0.97 9.51 15.38
CA ARG A 49 0.39 9.92 16.67
C ARG A 49 0.60 8.91 17.78
N THR A 50 1.18 7.75 17.53
CA THR A 50 1.40 6.74 18.57
C THR A 50 2.87 6.48 18.84
N ARG A 51 3.17 5.99 20.06
CA ARG A 51 4.51 5.54 20.45
C ARG A 51 4.99 4.37 19.57
N PHE A 52 4.06 3.64 18.99
CA PHE A 52 4.38 2.55 18.08
C PHE A 52 5.10 3.08 16.83
N GLY A 53 4.55 4.11 16.18
CA GLY A 53 5.17 4.71 15.00
C GLY A 53 6.55 5.30 15.31
N ALA A 54 6.70 6.03 16.42
CA ALA A 54 8.00 6.55 16.84
C ALA A 54 9.06 5.44 16.98
N HIS A 55 8.70 4.31 17.61
CA HIS A 55 9.61 3.17 17.73
C HIS A 55 9.93 2.54 16.36
N VAL A 56 8.96 2.49 15.43
CA VAL A 56 9.20 1.96 14.08
C VAL A 56 10.22 2.82 13.33
N TYR A 57 10.09 4.14 13.37
CA TYR A 57 11.06 5.08 12.75
C TYR A 57 12.44 4.96 13.39
N LEU A 58 12.54 4.92 14.72
CA LEU A 58 13.81 4.74 15.44
C LEU A 58 14.51 3.43 15.08
N ILE A 59 13.77 2.33 14.99
CA ILE A 59 14.32 1.02 14.62
C ILE A 59 14.77 1.04 13.15
N GLY A 60 14.03 1.75 12.28
CA GLY A 60 14.36 1.89 10.88
C GLY A 60 15.62 2.71 10.64
N ASP A 61 15.87 3.74 11.46
CA ASP A 61 17.05 4.59 11.37
C ASP A 61 18.30 3.87 11.92
N ASN A 62 18.26 3.45 13.19
CA ASN A 62 19.34 2.69 13.79
C ASN A 62 18.81 1.70 14.85
N GLN A 63 18.89 0.41 14.50
CA GLN A 63 18.37 -0.66 15.36
C GLN A 63 19.14 -0.77 16.68
N GLU A 64 20.44 -0.52 16.72
CA GLU A 64 21.27 -0.60 17.90
C GLU A 64 20.98 0.57 18.86
N SER A 65 20.89 1.76 18.34
CA SER A 65 20.49 2.95 19.10
C SER A 65 19.10 2.77 19.72
N ALA A 66 18.15 2.22 18.97
CA ALA A 66 16.82 1.92 19.49
C ALA A 66 16.84 0.92 20.68
N ARG A 67 17.71 -0.08 20.63
CA ARG A 67 17.92 -1.04 21.76
C ARG A 67 18.49 -0.34 22.98
N LEU A 68 19.47 0.52 22.80
CA LEU A 68 20.08 1.27 23.91
C LEU A 68 19.07 2.22 24.58
N MET A 69 18.08 2.71 23.84
CA MET A 69 16.96 3.48 24.38
C MET A 69 15.85 2.62 25.04
N GLY A 70 16.08 1.31 25.18
CA GLY A 70 15.13 0.39 25.84
C GLY A 70 13.98 -0.08 24.96
N VAL A 71 14.03 0.14 23.64
CA VAL A 71 12.99 -0.34 22.73
C VAL A 71 13.19 -1.84 22.45
N ASN A 72 12.16 -2.64 22.70
CA ASN A 72 12.19 -4.07 22.35
C ASN A 72 11.98 -4.25 20.84
N VAL A 73 13.10 -4.29 20.11
CA VAL A 73 13.13 -4.35 18.64
C VAL A 73 12.41 -5.59 18.11
N SER A 74 12.59 -6.75 18.75
CA SER A 74 11.99 -8.01 18.29
C SER A 74 10.46 -7.95 18.33
N GLN A 75 9.88 -7.51 19.43
CA GLN A 75 8.42 -7.37 19.56
C GLN A 75 7.85 -6.36 18.57
N ARG A 76 8.55 -5.23 18.36
CA ARG A 76 8.10 -4.22 17.40
C ARG A 76 8.14 -4.73 15.96
N LYS A 77 9.17 -5.48 15.58
CA LYS A 77 9.23 -6.13 14.27
C LYS A 77 8.08 -7.11 14.07
N ILE A 78 7.80 -7.97 15.03
CA ILE A 78 6.68 -8.93 14.95
C ILE A 78 5.35 -8.19 14.76
N LEU A 79 5.11 -7.12 15.52
CA LEU A 79 3.90 -6.31 15.38
C LEU A 79 3.80 -5.63 14.00
N VAL A 80 4.90 -5.11 13.46
CA VAL A 80 4.92 -4.50 12.11
C VAL A 80 4.57 -5.55 11.06
N PHE A 81 5.22 -6.73 11.10
CA PHE A 81 4.91 -7.82 10.16
C PHE A 81 3.46 -8.31 10.30
N GLY A 82 2.95 -8.41 11.52
CA GLY A 82 1.56 -8.78 11.77
C GLY A 82 0.57 -7.76 11.18
N LEU A 83 0.82 -6.46 11.39
CA LEU A 83 -0.01 -5.38 10.82
C LEU A 83 0.07 -5.36 9.29
N THR A 84 1.26 -5.55 8.73
CA THR A 84 1.43 -5.62 7.27
C THR A 84 0.71 -6.82 6.68
N GLY A 85 0.81 -7.99 7.33
CA GLY A 85 0.08 -9.19 6.91
C GLY A 85 -1.44 -9.02 6.97
N LEU A 86 -1.95 -8.37 8.02
CA LEU A 86 -3.36 -8.06 8.16
C LEU A 86 -3.83 -7.08 7.07
N ALA A 87 -3.06 -6.02 6.80
CA ALA A 87 -3.36 -5.07 5.74
C ALA A 87 -3.33 -5.75 4.35
N ALA A 88 -2.37 -6.64 4.10
CA ALA A 88 -2.30 -7.39 2.86
C ALA A 88 -3.50 -8.35 2.70
N ALA A 89 -3.93 -9.01 3.79
CA ALA A 89 -5.11 -9.87 3.78
C ALA A 89 -6.39 -9.08 3.46
N LEU A 90 -6.56 -7.90 4.07
CA LEU A 90 -7.67 -7.00 3.76
C LEU A 90 -7.65 -6.53 2.31
N ALA A 91 -6.48 -6.13 1.79
CA ALA A 91 -6.34 -5.72 0.40
C ALA A 91 -6.67 -6.86 -0.57
N GLY A 92 -6.19 -8.07 -0.29
CA GLY A 92 -6.49 -9.26 -1.08
C GLY A 92 -7.97 -9.62 -1.05
N LEU A 93 -8.63 -9.46 0.10
CA LEU A 93 -10.06 -9.69 0.24
C LEU A 93 -10.85 -8.68 -0.61
N ILE A 94 -10.54 -7.39 -0.54
CA ILE A 94 -11.17 -6.34 -1.35
C ILE A 94 -10.96 -6.62 -2.85
N ALA A 95 -9.72 -6.95 -3.25
CA ALA A 95 -9.41 -7.27 -4.62
C ALA A 95 -10.16 -8.51 -5.14
N SER A 96 -10.33 -9.55 -4.30
CA SER A 96 -11.09 -10.75 -4.68
C SER A 96 -12.58 -10.49 -4.84
N LEU A 97 -13.14 -9.49 -4.16
CA LEU A 97 -14.54 -9.10 -4.30
C LEU A 97 -14.80 -8.29 -5.58
N GLU A 98 -13.79 -7.59 -6.08
CA GLU A 98 -13.88 -6.82 -7.31
C GLU A 98 -13.89 -7.71 -8.55
N GLN A 99 -13.20 -8.86 -8.47
CA GLN A 99 -13.04 -9.77 -9.61
C GLN A 99 -14.20 -10.78 -9.68
N THR A 100 -14.84 -10.85 -10.83
CA THR A 100 -15.91 -11.84 -11.10
C THR A 100 -15.36 -13.26 -11.25
N TYR A 101 -14.11 -13.38 -11.71
CA TYR A 101 -13.43 -14.65 -11.94
C TYR A 101 -12.10 -14.67 -11.18
N TYR A 102 -11.75 -15.83 -10.64
CA TYR A 102 -10.49 -16.07 -9.96
C TYR A 102 -9.55 -16.89 -10.86
N TRP A 103 -8.29 -16.43 -10.98
CA TRP A 103 -7.22 -17.18 -11.62
C TRP A 103 -5.94 -17.17 -10.75
N PRO A 104 -5.08 -18.20 -10.86
CA PRO A 104 -3.95 -18.39 -9.95
C PRO A 104 -2.93 -17.24 -9.94
N THR A 105 -2.78 -16.51 -11.05
CA THR A 105 -1.80 -15.42 -11.23
C THR A 105 -2.39 -14.03 -10.94
N MET A 106 -3.56 -13.94 -10.32
CA MET A 106 -4.27 -12.69 -10.07
C MET A 106 -3.46 -11.67 -9.24
N GLY A 107 -2.51 -12.14 -8.42
CA GLY A 107 -1.62 -11.30 -7.59
C GLY A 107 -0.33 -10.84 -8.27
N GLU A 108 -0.04 -11.32 -9.48
CA GLU A 108 1.18 -10.93 -10.19
C GLU A 108 1.17 -9.43 -10.54
N GLY A 109 2.32 -8.78 -10.31
CA GLY A 109 2.48 -7.34 -10.56
C GLY A 109 2.12 -6.44 -9.39
N TYR A 110 1.30 -6.86 -8.42
CA TYR A 110 0.97 -6.02 -7.25
C TYR A 110 2.20 -5.65 -6.41
N LEU A 111 3.20 -6.53 -6.34
CA LEU A 111 4.45 -6.26 -5.64
C LEU A 111 5.16 -5.03 -6.21
N LEU A 112 5.38 -5.00 -7.53
CA LEU A 112 6.06 -3.88 -8.19
C LEU A 112 5.23 -2.59 -8.12
N ASN A 113 3.91 -2.68 -8.27
CA ASN A 113 3.01 -1.55 -8.12
C ASN A 113 3.10 -0.94 -6.72
N THR A 114 3.03 -1.77 -5.67
CA THR A 114 3.12 -1.33 -4.28
C THR A 114 4.48 -0.73 -3.96
N LEU A 115 5.58 -1.39 -4.36
CA LEU A 115 6.94 -0.87 -4.16
C LEU A 115 7.15 0.47 -4.87
N SER A 116 6.67 0.59 -6.12
CA SER A 116 6.75 1.84 -6.88
C SER A 116 6.00 2.97 -6.15
N SER A 117 4.81 2.70 -5.64
CA SER A 117 4.02 3.68 -4.88
C SER A 117 4.72 4.10 -3.59
N VAL A 118 5.32 3.17 -2.86
CA VAL A 118 6.01 3.43 -1.58
C VAL A 118 7.28 4.26 -1.81
N PHE A 119 8.11 3.90 -2.78
CA PHE A 119 9.36 4.61 -3.05
C PHE A 119 9.13 5.96 -3.73
N LEU A 120 8.18 6.05 -4.67
CA LEU A 120 7.76 7.33 -5.25
C LEU A 120 7.17 8.26 -4.17
N GLY A 121 6.49 7.68 -3.17
CA GLY A 121 5.94 8.40 -2.01
C GLY A 121 6.98 8.91 -1.00
N GLY A 122 8.28 8.67 -1.25
CA GLY A 122 9.37 9.20 -0.42
C GLY A 122 9.72 8.35 0.79
N THR A 123 9.30 7.09 0.82
CA THR A 123 9.76 6.15 1.85
C THR A 123 11.17 5.67 1.52
N SER A 124 12.10 5.84 2.47
CA SER A 124 13.50 5.48 2.30
C SER A 124 13.69 3.96 2.22
N VAL A 125 14.49 3.51 1.25
CA VAL A 125 14.94 2.11 1.14
C VAL A 125 15.82 1.72 2.32
N PHE A 126 16.59 2.68 2.86
CA PHE A 126 17.51 2.46 3.96
C PHE A 126 16.83 2.49 5.33
N GLY A 127 15.54 2.86 5.39
CA GLY A 127 14.76 2.96 6.62
C GLY A 127 14.77 4.38 7.23
N GLY A 128 14.21 4.49 8.43
CA GLY A 128 14.19 5.73 9.23
C GLY A 128 13.21 6.80 8.77
N THR A 129 12.90 6.89 7.48
CA THR A 129 12.01 7.93 6.95
C THR A 129 10.95 7.37 6.01
N GLY A 130 9.76 7.96 6.07
CA GLY A 130 8.64 7.62 5.19
C GLY A 130 7.41 8.46 5.52
N THR A 131 6.57 8.72 4.53
CA THR A 131 5.35 9.49 4.71
C THR A 131 4.15 8.77 4.12
N ILE A 132 3.09 8.63 4.92
CA ILE A 132 1.83 8.02 4.46
C ILE A 132 1.16 8.90 3.40
N TYR A 133 1.21 10.21 3.57
CA TYR A 133 0.67 11.13 2.57
C TYR A 133 1.35 10.99 1.22
N GLY A 134 2.69 10.93 1.23
CA GLY A 134 3.47 10.71 0.00
C GLY A 134 3.09 9.41 -0.68
N THR A 135 3.03 8.31 0.06
CA THR A 135 2.64 7.00 -0.47
C THR A 135 1.18 7.00 -0.99
N PHE A 136 0.27 7.67 -0.28
CA PHE A 136 -1.12 7.79 -0.70
C PHE A 136 -1.24 8.54 -2.03
N VAL A 137 -0.61 9.70 -2.18
CA VAL A 137 -0.59 10.46 -3.44
C VAL A 137 0.09 9.68 -4.55
N ALA A 138 1.23 9.05 -4.25
CA ALA A 138 1.97 8.24 -5.21
C ALA A 138 1.15 7.06 -5.73
N SER A 139 0.30 6.44 -4.91
CA SER A 139 -0.57 5.35 -5.35
C SER A 139 -1.58 5.79 -6.42
N PHE A 140 -2.10 7.02 -6.34
CA PHE A 140 -2.94 7.61 -7.40
C PHE A 140 -2.16 7.86 -8.68
N ILE A 141 -0.92 8.37 -8.58
CA ILE A 141 -0.05 8.60 -9.74
C ILE A 141 0.24 7.27 -10.45
N ILE A 142 0.62 6.24 -9.69
CA ILE A 142 0.88 4.90 -10.23
C ILE A 142 -0.39 4.29 -10.86
N GLY A 143 -1.55 4.47 -10.23
CA GLY A 143 -2.84 4.06 -10.78
C GLY A 143 -3.17 4.76 -12.11
N ALA A 144 -2.93 6.08 -12.19
CA ALA A 144 -3.12 6.85 -13.43
C ALA A 144 -2.16 6.40 -14.55
N ILE A 145 -0.89 6.13 -14.21
CA ILE A 145 0.10 5.58 -15.16
C ILE A 145 -0.38 4.23 -15.68
N ASN A 146 -0.86 3.33 -14.81
CA ASN A 146 -1.38 2.03 -15.20
C ASN A 146 -2.58 2.16 -16.15
N ALA A 147 -3.53 3.04 -15.82
CA ALA A 147 -4.68 3.32 -16.69
C ALA A 147 -4.24 3.86 -18.07
N GLY A 148 -3.23 4.74 -18.10
CA GLY A 148 -2.65 5.25 -19.34
C GLY A 148 -1.98 4.17 -20.20
N ILE A 149 -1.21 3.26 -19.59
CA ILE A 149 -0.56 2.13 -20.28
C ILE A 149 -1.61 1.22 -20.92
N VAL A 150 -2.66 0.89 -20.16
CA VAL A 150 -3.76 0.05 -20.65
C VAL A 150 -4.52 0.75 -21.79
N ALA A 151 -4.77 2.06 -21.69
CA ALA A 151 -5.47 2.84 -22.72
C ALA A 151 -4.71 2.87 -24.06
N ILE A 152 -3.38 2.84 -24.03
CA ILE A 152 -2.51 2.79 -25.23
C ILE A 152 -2.44 1.36 -25.80
N GLY A 153 -2.95 0.36 -25.09
CA GLY A 153 -2.92 -1.06 -25.51
C GLY A 153 -1.56 -1.74 -25.30
N LEU A 154 -0.71 -1.20 -24.46
CA LEU A 154 0.57 -1.84 -24.11
C LEU A 154 0.35 -3.05 -23.22
N SER A 155 1.18 -4.10 -23.43
CA SER A 155 1.11 -5.33 -22.62
C SER A 155 1.63 -5.11 -21.19
N GLY A 156 1.28 -6.03 -20.28
CA GLY A 156 1.72 -6.00 -18.89
C GLY A 156 3.25 -6.02 -18.68
N PHE A 157 4.01 -6.47 -19.69
CA PHE A 157 5.48 -6.41 -19.69
C PHE A 157 5.99 -4.96 -19.64
N TYR A 158 5.41 -4.06 -20.44
CA TYR A 158 5.76 -2.62 -20.41
C TYR A 158 5.40 -1.98 -19.08
N THR A 159 4.31 -2.40 -18.45
CA THR A 159 3.92 -1.94 -17.11
C THR A 159 4.99 -2.27 -16.08
N GLN A 160 5.51 -3.50 -16.09
CA GLN A 160 6.58 -3.92 -15.17
C GLN A 160 7.88 -3.15 -15.40
N LEU A 161 8.24 -2.91 -16.68
CA LEU A 161 9.42 -2.13 -17.04
C LEU A 161 9.32 -0.69 -16.52
N ILE A 162 8.17 -0.04 -16.71
CA ILE A 162 7.92 1.33 -16.25
C ILE A 162 7.99 1.40 -14.72
N TYR A 163 7.38 0.45 -14.00
CA TYR A 163 7.45 0.41 -12.54
C TYR A 163 8.88 0.18 -12.04
N GLY A 164 9.64 -0.72 -12.67
CA GLY A 164 11.06 -0.92 -12.36
C GLY A 164 11.87 0.36 -12.54
N LEU A 165 11.64 1.10 -13.62
CA LEU A 165 12.31 2.36 -13.88
C LEU A 165 11.93 3.44 -12.86
N ILE A 166 10.67 3.54 -12.47
CA ILE A 166 10.20 4.46 -11.41
C ILE A 166 10.91 4.15 -10.09
N ILE A 167 11.02 2.87 -9.71
CA ILE A 167 11.71 2.45 -8.49
C ILE A 167 13.17 2.89 -8.53
N VAL A 168 13.89 2.60 -9.61
CA VAL A 168 15.30 2.95 -9.76
C VAL A 168 15.49 4.46 -9.66
N LEU A 169 14.70 5.25 -10.39
CA LEU A 169 14.77 6.70 -10.35
C LEU A 169 14.49 7.25 -8.95
N SER A 170 13.46 6.74 -8.26
CA SER A 170 13.12 7.16 -6.91
C SER A 170 14.27 6.88 -5.93
N VAL A 171 14.88 5.69 -6.00
CA VAL A 171 16.00 5.31 -5.14
C VAL A 171 17.25 6.17 -5.42
N VAL A 172 17.56 6.43 -6.69
CA VAL A 172 18.69 7.29 -7.07
C VAL A 172 18.48 8.71 -6.54
N ILE A 173 17.30 9.29 -6.73
CA ILE A 173 16.99 10.62 -6.22
C ILE A 173 17.13 10.67 -4.71
N GLN A 174 16.57 9.71 -3.98
CA GLN A 174 16.68 9.63 -2.52
C GLN A 174 18.13 9.54 -2.06
N THR A 175 18.96 8.73 -2.74
CA THR A 175 20.38 8.57 -2.40
C THR A 175 21.18 9.84 -2.65
N VAL A 176 20.92 10.52 -3.76
CA VAL A 176 21.62 11.77 -4.11
C VAL A 176 21.21 12.91 -3.18
N VAL A 177 19.91 13.03 -2.88
CA VAL A 177 19.40 14.07 -1.97
C VAL A 177 19.85 13.79 -0.53
N GLY A 178 19.79 12.53 -0.08
CA GLY A 178 20.22 12.13 1.25
C GLY A 178 21.70 12.43 1.54
N LYS A 179 22.57 12.26 0.54
CA LYS A 179 24.00 12.60 0.66
C LYS A 179 24.30 14.11 0.72
N LYS A 180 23.37 14.97 0.29
CA LYS A 180 23.56 16.42 0.33
C LYS A 180 23.13 17.07 1.64
N ILE A 181 22.33 16.36 2.45
CA ILE A 181 21.72 16.89 3.68
C ILE A 181 22.44 16.36 4.94
N GLY A 182 23.22 15.29 4.83
CA GLY A 182 24.09 14.75 5.90
C GLY A 182 25.53 15.12 5.66
#